data_989aad03391e39968bb651ea1da8eacf
#
_entry.id   989aad03391e39968bb651ea1da8eacf
#
_cell.length_a   1.000
_cell.length_b   1.000
_cell.length_c   1.000
_cell.angle_alpha   90.00
_cell.angle_beta   90.00
_cell.angle_gamma   90.00
#
_symmetry.space_group_name_H-M   'P 1'
#
loop_
_entity.id
_entity.type
_entity.pdbx_description
1 polymer ?
#
loop_
_entity_poly.entity_id
_entity_poly.type
_entity_poly.pdbx_seq_one_letter_code
_entity_poly.pdbx_strand_id
1 'polypeptide(L)'
;MPPVTLNLIIANVAVFLLENAGMVSPDGALALWPPVSGPLGSNFEVWQLVTYSFLHGNVPHIFFNMFALYMFGSDVERLFGSRFFTAYYLVSVLAAAICHLVVTTWMGADPVPTVGASGGIYGVLLAYGLYFPHRRVMLLIPPIPMSARMLVIVYAVLELLFGVTGTAAGVAHFAHLGGMLGGYLMIRYRRGFRN
;
A
#
# COMPACT_ATOMS: atom_id res chain seq x y z
N MET A 1 6.06 -6.85 19.17
CA MET A 1 5.39 -6.66 17.87
C MET A 1 4.95 -8.01 17.35
N PRO A 2 3.79 -8.15 16.69
CA PRO A 2 3.39 -9.41 16.05
C PRO A 2 4.34 -9.79 14.92
N PRO A 3 4.51 -11.10 14.63
CA PRO A 3 5.62 -11.56 13.78
C PRO A 3 5.53 -11.15 12.32
N VAL A 4 4.33 -11.11 11.72
CA VAL A 4 4.20 -10.74 10.29
C VAL A 4 4.47 -9.25 10.09
N THR A 5 3.92 -8.39 10.95
CA THR A 5 4.21 -6.96 10.94
C THR A 5 5.70 -6.68 11.09
N LEU A 6 6.37 -7.38 12.03
CA LEU A 6 7.81 -7.26 12.24
C LEU A 6 8.60 -7.69 11.00
N ASN A 7 8.26 -8.86 10.44
CA ASN A 7 8.95 -9.38 9.26
C ASN A 7 8.77 -8.48 8.03
N LEU A 8 7.58 -7.91 7.84
CA LEU A 8 7.34 -6.94 6.76
C LEU A 8 8.20 -5.70 6.93
N ILE A 9 8.29 -5.14 8.15
CA ILE A 9 9.16 -3.98 8.42
C ILE A 9 10.62 -4.33 8.15
N ILE A 10 11.12 -5.47 8.66
CA ILE A 10 12.51 -5.89 8.46
C ILE A 10 12.80 -6.08 6.96
N ALA A 11 11.90 -6.74 6.21
CA ALA A 11 12.08 -6.97 4.78
C ALA A 11 12.15 -5.65 4.00
N ASN A 12 11.25 -4.70 4.27
CA ASN A 12 11.25 -3.39 3.62
C ASN A 12 12.52 -2.60 3.95
N VAL A 13 12.95 -2.57 5.22
CA VAL A 13 14.19 -1.89 5.62
C VAL A 13 15.40 -2.55 4.97
N ALA A 14 15.46 -3.89 4.92
CA ALA A 14 16.57 -4.60 4.29
C ALA A 14 16.66 -4.27 2.78
N VAL A 15 15.53 -4.30 2.05
CA VAL A 15 15.50 -3.93 0.63
C VAL A 15 15.92 -2.47 0.45
N PHE A 16 15.44 -1.55 1.28
CA PHE A 16 15.84 -0.15 1.20
C PHE A 16 17.34 0.09 1.46
N LEU A 17 17.95 -0.69 2.34
CA LEU A 17 19.42 -0.65 2.51
C LEU A 17 20.16 -1.15 1.28
N LEU A 18 19.63 -2.18 0.59
CA LEU A 18 20.19 -2.66 -0.68
C LEU A 18 20.01 -1.63 -1.82
N GLU A 19 18.88 -0.89 -1.84
CA GLU A 19 18.67 0.24 -2.77
C GLU A 19 19.73 1.33 -2.54
N ASN A 20 19.96 1.73 -1.29
CA ASN A 20 20.98 2.75 -0.97
C ASN A 20 22.42 2.29 -1.20
N ALA A 21 22.67 0.97 -1.15
CA ALA A 21 23.95 0.37 -1.51
C ALA A 21 24.17 0.23 -3.02
N GLY A 22 23.17 0.60 -3.84
CA GLY A 22 23.22 0.47 -5.32
C GLY A 22 23.10 -0.98 -5.81
N MET A 23 22.70 -1.92 -4.94
CA MET A 23 22.53 -3.33 -5.30
C MET A 23 21.14 -3.62 -5.90
N VAL A 24 20.16 -2.79 -5.61
CA VAL A 24 18.80 -2.84 -6.14
C VAL A 24 18.44 -1.45 -6.66
N SER A 25 17.91 -1.37 -7.90
CA SER A 25 17.42 -0.11 -8.44
C SER A 25 15.94 0.08 -8.11
N PRO A 26 15.51 1.22 -7.55
CA PRO A 26 14.11 1.48 -7.25
C PRO A 26 13.22 1.62 -8.49
N ASP A 27 13.80 1.85 -9.65
CA ASP A 27 13.16 1.89 -10.97
C ASP A 27 13.53 0.69 -11.86
N GLY A 28 14.12 -0.35 -11.27
CA GLY A 28 14.58 -1.56 -11.96
C GLY A 28 13.49 -2.62 -12.13
N ALA A 29 13.94 -3.86 -12.32
CA ALA A 29 13.09 -5.03 -12.62
C ALA A 29 12.09 -5.40 -11.52
N LEU A 30 12.26 -4.89 -10.29
CA LEU A 30 11.36 -5.18 -9.16
C LEU A 30 10.26 -4.13 -8.98
N ALA A 31 10.39 -2.94 -9.59
CA ALA A 31 9.36 -1.90 -9.58
C ALA A 31 8.16 -2.29 -10.43
N LEU A 32 6.98 -1.78 -10.10
CA LEU A 32 5.76 -2.04 -10.86
C LEU A 32 5.71 -1.15 -12.10
N TRP A 33 6.01 -1.71 -13.25
CA TRP A 33 5.92 -1.03 -14.54
C TRP A 33 4.54 -1.24 -15.19
N PRO A 34 3.98 -0.22 -15.86
CA PRO A 34 2.78 -0.40 -16.66
C PRO A 34 3.05 -1.33 -17.86
N PRO A 35 2.08 -2.19 -18.25
CA PRO A 35 2.23 -3.11 -19.37
C PRO A 35 2.06 -2.40 -20.73
N VAL A 36 2.64 -1.23 -20.90
CA VAL A 36 2.58 -0.45 -22.13
C VAL A 36 3.81 -0.77 -22.98
N SER A 37 3.59 -1.15 -24.23
CA SER A 37 4.66 -1.42 -25.17
C SER A 37 5.30 -0.12 -25.64
N GLY A 38 6.53 0.13 -25.22
CA GLY A 38 7.39 1.20 -25.75
C GLY A 38 8.29 0.69 -26.87
N PRO A 39 9.20 1.53 -27.42
CA PRO A 39 10.19 1.14 -28.44
C PRO A 39 11.11 -0.01 -27.99
N LEU A 40 11.24 -0.24 -26.69
CA LEU A 40 12.07 -1.30 -26.06
C LEU A 40 11.23 -2.49 -25.56
N GLY A 41 9.93 -2.58 -25.85
CA GLY A 41 9.02 -3.59 -25.30
C GLY A 41 8.36 -3.18 -23.99
N SER A 42 7.60 -4.08 -23.37
CA SER A 42 7.02 -3.88 -22.04
C SER A 42 8.04 -4.22 -20.97
N ASN A 43 8.19 -3.35 -19.96
CA ASN A 43 9.02 -3.62 -18.77
C ASN A 43 8.21 -4.36 -17.68
N PHE A 44 6.92 -4.67 -17.92
CA PHE A 44 6.09 -5.36 -16.95
C PHE A 44 6.44 -6.84 -16.85
N GLU A 45 6.60 -7.28 -15.60
CA GLU A 45 6.79 -8.68 -15.24
C GLU A 45 5.87 -9.06 -14.08
N VAL A 46 5.36 -10.30 -14.09
CA VAL A 46 4.31 -10.73 -13.15
C VAL A 46 4.72 -10.64 -11.67
N TRP A 47 5.98 -10.82 -11.32
CA TRP A 47 6.47 -10.67 -9.93
C TRP A 47 6.38 -9.24 -9.43
N GLN A 48 6.38 -8.26 -10.31
CA GLN A 48 6.25 -6.84 -9.95
C GLN A 48 4.93 -6.53 -9.22
N LEU A 49 3.88 -7.34 -9.42
CA LEU A 49 2.63 -7.22 -8.66
C LEU A 49 2.82 -7.36 -7.14
N VAL A 50 3.95 -7.90 -6.70
CA VAL A 50 4.29 -8.05 -5.28
C VAL A 50 5.59 -7.33 -4.93
N THR A 51 6.63 -7.44 -5.74
CA THR A 51 7.98 -6.94 -5.40
C THR A 51 8.02 -5.43 -5.23
N TYR A 52 7.24 -4.67 -5.99
CA TYR A 52 7.16 -3.22 -5.89
C TYR A 52 6.86 -2.72 -4.48
N SER A 53 6.13 -3.53 -3.70
CA SER A 53 5.71 -3.17 -2.35
C SER A 53 6.84 -3.20 -1.30
N PHE A 54 8.04 -3.60 -1.69
CA PHE A 54 9.23 -3.60 -0.85
C PHE A 54 10.21 -2.48 -1.20
N LEU A 55 10.04 -1.81 -2.35
CA LEU A 55 10.88 -0.72 -2.81
C LEU A 55 10.40 0.64 -2.27
N HIS A 56 11.34 1.59 -2.08
CA HIS A 56 10.99 2.92 -1.58
C HIS A 56 11.87 4.01 -2.19
N GLY A 57 11.25 5.02 -2.78
CA GLY A 57 11.94 6.08 -3.51
C GLY A 57 12.81 7.02 -2.65
N ASN A 58 12.58 7.11 -1.32
CA ASN A 58 13.34 7.99 -0.42
C ASN A 58 13.12 7.67 1.06
N VAL A 59 13.94 8.27 1.94
CA VAL A 59 13.86 8.07 3.40
C VAL A 59 12.52 8.47 4.01
N PRO A 60 11.91 9.63 3.71
CA PRO A 60 10.56 9.94 4.20
C PRO A 60 9.52 8.90 3.78
N HIS A 61 9.58 8.39 2.55
CA HIS A 61 8.63 7.41 2.03
C HIS A 61 8.67 6.12 2.86
N ILE A 62 9.84 5.52 3.06
CA ILE A 62 9.95 4.31 3.90
C ILE A 62 9.60 4.61 5.36
N PHE A 63 10.01 5.75 5.90
CA PHE A 63 9.71 6.10 7.30
C PHE A 63 8.20 6.11 7.56
N PHE A 64 7.41 6.83 6.75
CA PHE A 64 5.96 6.90 6.96
C PHE A 64 5.28 5.56 6.70
N ASN A 65 5.74 4.77 5.74
CA ASN A 65 5.22 3.42 5.50
C ASN A 65 5.47 2.49 6.70
N MET A 66 6.69 2.42 7.19
CA MET A 66 7.03 1.56 8.32
C MET A 66 6.38 2.03 9.62
N PHE A 67 6.27 3.34 9.82
CA PHE A 67 5.56 3.91 10.96
C PHE A 67 4.06 3.53 10.94
N ALA A 68 3.38 3.67 9.78
CA ALA A 68 1.99 3.27 9.63
C ALA A 68 1.80 1.76 9.84
N LEU A 69 2.69 0.94 9.27
CA LEU A 69 2.66 -0.51 9.43
C LEU A 69 2.89 -0.92 10.89
N TYR A 70 3.81 -0.26 11.60
CA TYR A 70 4.02 -0.46 13.03
C TYR A 70 2.77 -0.12 13.85
N MET A 71 2.19 1.07 13.62
CA MET A 71 1.06 1.58 14.39
C MET A 71 -0.22 0.78 14.17
N PHE A 72 -0.57 0.55 12.91
CA PHE A 72 -1.87 -0.03 12.54
C PHE A 72 -1.78 -1.53 12.27
N GLY A 73 -0.69 -1.98 11.64
CA GLY A 73 -0.48 -3.38 11.29
C GLY A 73 -0.44 -4.28 12.52
N SER A 74 0.24 -3.83 13.58
CA SER A 74 0.34 -4.59 14.83
C SER A 74 -1.02 -4.90 15.46
N ASP A 75 -1.93 -3.95 15.47
CA ASP A 75 -3.26 -4.16 16.08
C ASP A 75 -4.16 -4.99 15.16
N VAL A 76 -4.09 -4.77 13.85
CA VAL A 76 -4.85 -5.55 12.87
C VAL A 76 -4.36 -7.00 12.84
N GLU A 77 -3.06 -7.26 12.92
CA GLU A 77 -2.52 -8.62 12.99
C GLU A 77 -2.96 -9.34 14.27
N ARG A 78 -2.93 -8.67 15.44
CA ARG A 78 -3.45 -9.25 16.69
C ARG A 78 -4.92 -9.63 16.57
N LEU A 79 -5.73 -8.81 15.88
CA LEU A 79 -7.15 -9.05 15.68
C LEU A 79 -7.42 -10.19 14.68
N PHE A 80 -6.67 -10.24 13.61
CA PHE A 80 -6.90 -11.17 12.51
C PHE A 80 -6.22 -12.52 12.70
N GLY A 81 -5.14 -12.55 13.47
CA GLY A 81 -4.16 -13.64 13.51
C GLY A 81 -3.22 -13.60 12.32
N SER A 82 -1.97 -14.03 12.52
CA SER A 82 -0.88 -13.88 11.54
C SER A 82 -1.19 -14.50 10.17
N ARG A 83 -1.82 -15.68 10.11
CA ARG A 83 -2.17 -16.34 8.83
C ARG A 83 -3.13 -15.49 7.98
N PHE A 84 -4.22 -15.01 8.59
CA PHE A 84 -5.18 -14.22 7.83
C PHE A 84 -4.64 -12.82 7.53
N PHE A 85 -3.87 -12.21 8.44
CA PHE A 85 -3.22 -10.92 8.21
C PHE A 85 -2.25 -10.97 7.02
N THR A 86 -1.46 -12.04 6.89
CA THR A 86 -0.57 -12.24 5.72
C THR A 86 -1.37 -12.27 4.42
N ALA A 87 -2.40 -13.11 4.34
CA ALA A 87 -3.25 -13.18 3.15
C ALA A 87 -3.94 -11.83 2.86
N TYR A 88 -4.45 -11.18 3.91
CA TYR A 88 -5.08 -9.87 3.84
C TYR A 88 -4.15 -8.81 3.25
N TYR A 89 -2.92 -8.72 3.77
CA TYR A 89 -1.91 -7.77 3.32
C TYR A 89 -1.51 -8.02 1.86
N LEU A 90 -1.24 -9.28 1.50
CA LEU A 90 -0.87 -9.66 0.14
C LEU A 90 -2.00 -9.38 -0.87
N VAL A 91 -3.26 -9.67 -0.53
CA VAL A 91 -4.40 -9.33 -1.40
C VAL A 91 -4.55 -7.83 -1.54
N SER A 92 -4.31 -7.05 -0.48
CA SER A 92 -4.32 -5.58 -0.56
C SER A 92 -3.20 -5.07 -1.49
N VAL A 93 -2.00 -5.63 -1.42
CA VAL A 93 -0.87 -5.31 -2.31
C VAL A 93 -1.21 -5.64 -3.77
N LEU A 94 -1.74 -6.84 -4.04
CA LEU A 94 -2.12 -7.26 -5.38
C LEU A 94 -3.25 -6.39 -5.96
N ALA A 95 -4.28 -6.12 -5.17
CA ALA A 95 -5.39 -5.26 -5.60
C ALA A 95 -4.92 -3.82 -5.87
N ALA A 96 -3.98 -3.32 -5.08
CA ALA A 96 -3.35 -2.02 -5.30
C ALA A 96 -2.63 -1.97 -6.65
N ALA A 97 -1.78 -2.97 -6.92
CA ALA A 97 -1.04 -3.07 -8.18
C ALA A 97 -1.99 -3.14 -9.38
N ILE A 98 -2.97 -4.05 -9.34
CA ILE A 98 -3.93 -4.24 -10.44
C ILE A 98 -4.75 -2.97 -10.68
N CYS A 99 -5.29 -2.35 -9.62
CA CYS A 99 -6.06 -1.11 -9.74
C CYS A 99 -5.22 0.02 -10.35
N HIS A 100 -3.99 0.18 -9.89
CA HIS A 100 -3.06 1.17 -10.43
C HIS A 100 -2.79 0.94 -11.92
N LEU A 101 -2.41 -0.28 -12.31
CA LEU A 101 -2.12 -0.61 -13.70
C LEU A 101 -3.34 -0.41 -14.61
N VAL A 102 -4.52 -0.85 -14.19
CA VAL A 102 -5.76 -0.68 -14.97
C VAL A 102 -6.06 0.80 -15.19
N VAL A 103 -6.03 1.61 -14.12
CA VAL A 103 -6.39 3.03 -14.24
C VAL A 103 -5.35 3.81 -15.02
N THR A 104 -4.05 3.63 -14.76
CA THR A 104 -2.98 4.37 -15.47
C THR A 104 -2.92 3.98 -16.94
N THR A 105 -3.11 2.70 -17.28
CA THR A 105 -3.18 2.26 -18.68
C THR A 105 -4.41 2.85 -19.39
N TRP A 106 -5.57 2.85 -18.72
CA TRP A 106 -6.80 3.40 -19.29
C TRP A 106 -6.76 4.92 -19.46
N MET A 107 -6.11 5.63 -18.51
CA MET A 107 -5.94 7.10 -18.57
C MET A 107 -4.83 7.53 -19.56
N GLY A 108 -4.08 6.59 -20.13
CA GLY A 108 -2.95 6.90 -21.02
C GLY A 108 -1.82 7.65 -20.31
N ALA A 109 -1.61 7.36 -19.02
CA ALA A 109 -0.55 7.98 -18.24
C ALA A 109 0.83 7.56 -18.74
N ASP A 110 1.84 8.44 -18.53
CA ASP A 110 3.22 8.13 -18.85
C ASP A 110 3.69 6.84 -18.13
N PRO A 111 4.50 6.00 -18.82
CA PRO A 111 4.98 4.74 -18.28
C PRO A 111 6.09 4.98 -17.24
N VAL A 112 5.71 5.37 -16.03
CA VAL A 112 6.62 5.52 -14.88
C VAL A 112 6.42 4.37 -13.90
N PRO A 113 7.50 3.85 -13.30
CA PRO A 113 7.39 2.76 -12.34
C PRO A 113 6.79 3.23 -11.02
N THR A 114 6.08 2.34 -10.36
CA THR A 114 5.49 2.57 -9.02
C THR A 114 6.17 1.69 -8.00
N VAL A 115 6.41 2.24 -6.80
CA VAL A 115 7.06 1.57 -5.67
C VAL A 115 6.37 1.94 -4.35
N GLY A 116 6.43 1.07 -3.36
CA GLY A 116 6.02 1.35 -1.98
C GLY A 116 5.07 0.34 -1.38
N ALA A 117 5.20 0.14 -0.06
CA ALA A 117 4.33 -0.71 0.75
C ALA A 117 2.92 -0.12 0.96
N SER A 118 2.71 1.13 0.55
CA SER A 118 1.51 1.92 0.89
C SER A 118 0.21 1.28 0.40
N GLY A 119 0.18 0.61 -0.75
CA GLY A 119 -1.00 -0.11 -1.22
C GLY A 119 -1.51 -1.14 -0.20
N GLY A 120 -0.62 -1.97 0.35
CA GLY A 120 -0.95 -2.90 1.44
C GLY A 120 -1.33 -2.19 2.73
N ILE A 121 -0.63 -1.11 3.07
CA ILE A 121 -0.87 -0.31 4.27
C ILE A 121 -2.24 0.38 4.23
N TYR A 122 -2.70 0.87 3.09
CA TYR A 122 -4.04 1.43 2.95
C TYR A 122 -5.14 0.38 3.18
N GLY A 123 -4.91 -0.88 2.77
CA GLY A 123 -5.75 -1.99 3.19
C GLY A 123 -5.77 -2.17 4.71
N VAL A 124 -4.60 -2.13 5.36
CA VAL A 124 -4.48 -2.21 6.83
C VAL A 124 -5.19 -1.03 7.52
N LEU A 125 -5.04 0.20 7.00
CA LEU A 125 -5.74 1.38 7.50
C LEU A 125 -7.26 1.20 7.42
N LEU A 126 -7.77 0.67 6.32
CA LEU A 126 -9.20 0.36 6.19
C LEU A 126 -9.67 -0.61 7.28
N ALA A 127 -8.95 -1.73 7.48
CA ALA A 127 -9.28 -2.66 8.56
C ALA A 127 -9.27 -1.98 9.92
N TYR A 128 -8.24 -1.18 10.19
CA TYR A 128 -8.11 -0.46 11.44
C TYR A 128 -9.32 0.48 11.69
N GLY A 129 -9.71 1.27 10.70
CA GLY A 129 -10.87 2.16 10.79
C GLY A 129 -12.20 1.44 10.96
N LEU A 130 -12.34 0.23 10.38
CA LEU A 130 -13.57 -0.56 10.49
C LEU A 130 -13.69 -1.30 11.83
N TYR A 131 -12.58 -1.78 12.39
CA TYR A 131 -12.60 -2.59 13.62
C TYR A 131 -12.30 -1.79 14.90
N PHE A 132 -11.61 -0.65 14.77
CA PHE A 132 -11.31 0.26 15.87
C PHE A 132 -11.83 1.69 15.64
N PRO A 133 -13.10 1.88 15.22
CA PRO A 133 -13.61 3.14 14.64
C PRO A 133 -13.51 4.34 15.58
N HIS A 134 -13.59 4.12 16.89
CA HIS A 134 -13.58 5.18 17.91
C HIS A 134 -12.19 5.43 18.51
N ARG A 135 -11.20 4.60 18.15
CA ARG A 135 -9.84 4.79 18.66
C ARG A 135 -9.27 6.11 18.14
N ARG A 136 -8.71 6.90 19.05
CA ARG A 136 -8.11 8.18 18.68
C ARG A 136 -6.73 7.95 18.08
N VAL A 137 -6.48 8.58 16.96
CA VAL A 137 -5.20 8.61 16.24
C VAL A 137 -4.78 10.06 16.10
N MET A 138 -3.51 10.34 16.32
CA MET A 138 -2.91 11.64 16.08
C MET A 138 -2.22 11.62 14.73
N LEU A 139 -2.60 12.51 13.80
CA LEU A 139 -1.77 12.80 12.65
C LEU A 139 -0.44 13.37 13.12
N LEU A 140 0.64 13.08 12.41
CA LEU A 140 1.95 13.62 12.77
C LEU A 140 2.12 15.06 12.30
N ILE A 141 1.65 15.37 11.09
CA ILE A 141 1.84 16.67 10.44
C ILE A 141 0.58 17.01 9.63
N PRO A 142 -0.19 18.03 10.06
CA PRO A 142 -0.18 18.67 11.37
C PRO A 142 -0.70 17.73 12.47
N PRO A 143 -0.40 17.95 13.76
CA PRO A 143 -0.83 17.09 14.86
C PRO A 143 -2.33 17.28 15.17
N ILE A 144 -3.18 16.64 14.37
CA ILE A 144 -4.65 16.70 14.52
C ILE A 144 -5.15 15.38 15.09
N PRO A 145 -5.79 15.38 16.28
CA PRO A 145 -6.41 14.19 16.83
C PRO A 145 -7.74 13.91 16.13
N MET A 146 -7.91 12.68 15.63
CA MET A 146 -9.17 12.25 15.02
C MET A 146 -9.48 10.78 15.34
N SER A 147 -10.71 10.35 15.07
CA SER A 147 -11.03 8.93 15.19
C SER A 147 -10.45 8.15 14.01
N ALA A 148 -10.13 6.86 14.23
CA ALA A 148 -9.61 6.00 13.17
C ALA A 148 -10.57 5.90 11.98
N ARG A 149 -11.90 5.88 12.21
CA ARG A 149 -12.88 5.94 11.14
C ARG A 149 -12.75 7.21 10.30
N MET A 150 -12.62 8.37 10.96
CA MET A 150 -12.49 9.65 10.27
C MET A 150 -11.19 9.72 9.47
N LEU A 151 -10.09 9.24 10.03
CA LEU A 151 -8.80 9.13 9.34
C LEU A 151 -8.96 8.39 8.01
N VAL A 152 -9.56 7.20 8.02
CA VAL A 152 -9.74 6.38 6.82
C VAL A 152 -10.62 7.07 5.78
N ILE A 153 -11.72 7.71 6.22
CA ILE A 153 -12.61 8.45 5.31
C ILE A 153 -11.87 9.62 4.66
N VAL A 154 -11.14 10.41 5.47
CA VAL A 154 -10.38 11.57 4.96
C VAL A 154 -9.33 11.11 3.95
N TYR A 155 -8.54 10.07 4.27
CA TYR A 155 -7.55 9.56 3.33
C TYR A 155 -8.19 9.02 2.05
N ALA A 156 -9.28 8.23 2.14
CA ALA A 156 -9.96 7.71 0.95
C ALA A 156 -10.49 8.84 0.04
N VAL A 157 -11.07 9.90 0.63
CA VAL A 157 -11.56 11.07 -0.12
C VAL A 157 -10.41 11.85 -0.76
N LEU A 158 -9.31 12.08 -0.03
CA LEU A 158 -8.13 12.78 -0.57
C LEU A 158 -7.47 11.99 -1.70
N GLU A 159 -7.31 10.66 -1.54
CA GLU A 159 -6.75 9.81 -2.59
C GLU A 159 -7.60 9.82 -3.86
N LEU A 160 -8.93 9.79 -3.72
CA LEU A 160 -9.82 9.89 -4.88
C LEU A 160 -9.73 11.28 -5.53
N LEU A 161 -9.78 12.34 -4.73
CA LEU A 161 -9.71 13.71 -5.22
C LEU A 161 -8.39 13.97 -5.97
N PHE A 162 -7.26 13.62 -5.35
CA PHE A 162 -5.93 13.85 -5.94
C PHE A 162 -5.69 12.97 -7.16
N GLY A 163 -6.18 11.73 -7.14
CA GLY A 163 -6.09 10.83 -8.29
C GLY A 163 -6.87 11.32 -9.50
N VAL A 164 -8.07 11.89 -9.29
CA VAL A 164 -8.90 12.43 -10.37
C VAL A 164 -8.40 13.79 -10.87
N THR A 165 -7.90 14.64 -9.98
CA THR A 165 -7.41 15.99 -10.34
C THR A 165 -5.96 15.99 -10.83
N GLY A 166 -5.23 14.87 -10.71
CA GLY A 166 -3.80 14.79 -11.01
C GLY A 166 -2.92 15.58 -10.02
N THR A 167 -3.46 15.94 -8.86
CA THR A 167 -2.73 16.66 -7.81
C THR A 167 -1.74 15.72 -7.12
N ALA A 168 -0.62 16.25 -6.61
CA ALA A 168 0.45 15.49 -6.00
C ALA A 168 1.02 14.41 -6.95
N ALA A 169 1.46 14.85 -8.13
CA ALA A 169 2.13 14.00 -9.11
C ALA A 169 3.26 13.18 -8.48
N GLY A 170 3.35 11.90 -8.86
CA GLY A 170 4.31 10.95 -8.27
C GLY A 170 3.76 10.13 -7.10
N VAL A 171 2.53 10.37 -6.65
CA VAL A 171 1.82 9.51 -5.68
C VAL A 171 0.84 8.59 -6.42
N ALA A 172 0.91 7.29 -6.13
CA ALA A 172 0.06 6.29 -6.77
C ALA A 172 -1.32 6.20 -6.08
N HIS A 173 -2.13 7.26 -6.19
CA HIS A 173 -3.43 7.39 -5.54
C HIS A 173 -4.37 6.20 -5.79
N PHE A 174 -4.44 5.72 -7.02
CA PHE A 174 -5.28 4.57 -7.38
C PHE A 174 -4.74 3.24 -6.82
N ALA A 175 -3.44 3.12 -6.56
CA ALA A 175 -2.91 1.98 -5.81
C ALA A 175 -3.43 1.98 -4.36
N HIS A 176 -3.47 3.14 -3.70
CA HIS A 176 -3.99 3.27 -2.35
C HIS A 176 -5.47 2.87 -2.26
N LEU A 177 -6.30 3.39 -3.16
CA LEU A 177 -7.73 3.01 -3.26
C LEU A 177 -7.91 1.53 -3.61
N GLY A 178 -7.10 1.00 -4.51
CA GLY A 178 -7.08 -0.43 -4.85
C GLY A 178 -6.74 -1.31 -3.66
N GLY A 179 -5.77 -0.91 -2.84
CA GLY A 179 -5.41 -1.59 -1.60
C GLY A 179 -6.54 -1.61 -0.57
N MET A 180 -7.25 -0.49 -0.40
CA MET A 180 -8.48 -0.44 0.42
C MET A 180 -9.56 -1.37 -0.12
N LEU A 181 -9.79 -1.39 -1.43
CA LEU A 181 -10.79 -2.25 -2.07
C LEU A 181 -10.46 -3.73 -1.84
N GLY A 182 -9.23 -4.16 -2.09
CA GLY A 182 -8.76 -5.53 -1.83
C GLY A 182 -8.95 -5.94 -0.37
N GLY A 183 -8.57 -5.05 0.55
CA GLY A 183 -8.79 -5.25 1.99
C GLY A 183 -10.28 -5.37 2.34
N TYR A 184 -11.14 -4.54 1.77
CA TYR A 184 -12.59 -4.62 1.98
C TYR A 184 -13.16 -5.96 1.51
N LEU A 185 -12.80 -6.41 0.31
CA LEU A 185 -13.24 -7.68 -0.24
C LEU A 185 -12.83 -8.87 0.64
N MET A 186 -11.59 -8.86 1.16
CA MET A 186 -11.12 -9.88 2.10
C MET A 186 -11.89 -9.90 3.42
N ILE A 187 -12.26 -8.74 3.96
CA ILE A 187 -13.11 -8.65 5.17
C ILE A 187 -14.50 -9.22 4.88
N ARG A 188 -15.08 -8.89 3.73
CA ARG A 188 -16.40 -9.42 3.31
C ARG A 188 -16.36 -10.93 3.14
N TYR A 189 -15.34 -11.46 2.48
CA TYR A 189 -15.10 -12.89 2.32
C TYR A 189 -15.06 -13.60 3.68
N ARG A 190 -14.24 -13.11 4.63
CA ARG A 190 -14.13 -13.69 5.97
C ARG A 190 -15.46 -13.71 6.74
N ARG A 191 -16.28 -12.67 6.59
CA ARG A 191 -17.59 -12.59 7.24
C ARG A 191 -18.59 -13.58 6.65
N GLY A 192 -18.57 -13.80 5.34
CA GLY A 192 -19.46 -14.75 4.67
C GLY A 192 -19.25 -16.21 5.06
N PHE A 193 -18.08 -16.59 5.54
CA PHE A 193 -17.79 -17.95 6.04
C PHE A 193 -18.04 -18.14 7.54
N ARG A 194 -18.44 -17.11 8.28
CA ARG A 194 -18.70 -17.19 9.72
C ARG A 194 -20.19 -17.14 10.06
N ASN A 195 -21.05 -17.02 9.06
CA ASN A 195 -22.50 -17.18 9.11
C ASN A 195 -22.91 -18.53 8.51
#